data_1d033b92bbc55958cfaf39a1dd989781
#
_entry.id   1d033b92bbc55958cfaf39a1dd989781
#
_cell.length_a   1.000
_cell.length_b   1.000
_cell.length_c   1.000
_cell.angle_alpha   90.00
_cell.angle_beta   90.00
_cell.angle_gamma   90.00
#
_symmetry.space_group_name_H-M   'P 1'
#
loop_
_entity.id
_entity.type
_entity.pdbx_description
1 polymer ?
#
loop_
_entity_poly.entity_id
_entity_poly.type
_entity_poly.pdbx_seq_one_letter_code
_entity_poly.pdbx_strand_id
1 'polypeptide(L)'
;MFKQIRSLVGRLFSENQQMKIVMWLSDFFWFLRKYFLSVTIDYPEEFLNNWKSIKSNSSQDKERNFTVYQLIKIYNSVFQENESNVIEFGVDRGGTLTTICKFIKPNTQIFALDSFGTFAKDIKENVTDFDPHYKGLYKPFTKNTRFKNFNELELEKNLNTSLIKKRSSLKIIKCHWPTEISKSEFEIIKNKKFSFVHFDFDLFKPTVEAINFIKTRLTANAILLFDDYNFINQEGVKHAIRETNFDIKRSIQTQSGQLICWL
;
A
#
# COMPACT_ATOMS: atom_id res chain seq x y z
N MET A 1 -1.27 14.67 -26.72
CA MET A 1 -1.05 13.31 -27.24
C MET A 1 -1.90 12.27 -26.51
N PHE A 2 -1.78 12.03 -25.20
CA PHE A 2 -2.60 11.04 -24.47
C PHE A 2 -4.12 11.25 -24.55
N LYS A 3 -4.62 12.49 -24.46
CA LYS A 3 -6.07 12.79 -24.63
C LYS A 3 -6.60 12.43 -26.01
N GLN A 4 -5.81 12.61 -27.05
CA GLN A 4 -6.20 12.28 -28.42
C GLN A 4 -6.21 10.78 -28.68
N ILE A 5 -5.20 10.05 -28.17
CA ILE A 5 -5.16 8.58 -28.23
C ILE A 5 -6.35 8.00 -27.47
N ARG A 6 -6.68 8.52 -26.30
CA ARG A 6 -7.83 8.09 -25.50
C ARG A 6 -9.16 8.29 -26.23
N SER A 7 -9.34 9.44 -26.89
CA SER A 7 -10.54 9.72 -27.70
C SER A 7 -10.67 8.78 -28.88
N LEU A 8 -9.55 8.45 -29.53
CA LEU A 8 -9.53 7.53 -30.67
C LEU A 8 -9.83 6.09 -30.23
N VAL A 9 -9.19 5.62 -29.17
CA VAL A 9 -9.40 4.28 -28.61
C VAL A 9 -10.84 4.13 -28.11
N GLY A 10 -11.40 5.19 -27.47
CA GLY A 10 -12.79 5.16 -26.98
C GLY A 10 -13.85 5.06 -28.06
N ARG A 11 -13.54 5.47 -29.30
CA ARG A 11 -14.48 5.39 -30.44
C ARG A 11 -14.41 4.08 -31.21
N LEU A 12 -13.29 3.38 -31.14
CA LEU A 12 -13.01 2.23 -32.00
C LEU A 12 -13.11 0.88 -31.30
N PHE A 13 -13.09 0.85 -29.98
CA PHE A 13 -12.97 -0.38 -29.21
C PHE A 13 -14.00 -0.48 -28.09
N SER A 14 -14.50 -1.69 -27.80
CA SER A 14 -15.32 -1.94 -26.62
C SER A 14 -14.55 -1.68 -25.33
N GLU A 15 -15.24 -1.41 -24.21
CA GLU A 15 -14.60 -1.12 -22.90
C GLU A 15 -13.55 -2.18 -22.50
N ASN A 16 -13.83 -3.47 -22.74
CA ASN A 16 -12.89 -4.56 -22.46
C ASN A 16 -11.64 -4.53 -23.35
N GLN A 17 -11.80 -4.11 -24.61
CA GLN A 17 -10.66 -3.95 -25.53
C GLN A 17 -9.86 -2.73 -25.19
N GLN A 18 -10.53 -1.61 -24.82
CA GLN A 18 -9.86 -0.40 -24.34
C GLN A 18 -8.98 -0.70 -23.13
N MET A 19 -9.50 -1.48 -22.18
CA MET A 19 -8.75 -1.86 -20.97
C MET A 19 -7.50 -2.69 -21.31
N LYS A 20 -7.62 -3.67 -22.20
CA LYS A 20 -6.48 -4.49 -22.67
C LYS A 20 -5.42 -3.62 -23.36
N ILE A 21 -5.83 -2.67 -24.19
CA ILE A 21 -4.92 -1.76 -24.88
C ILE A 21 -4.19 -0.83 -23.87
N VAL A 22 -4.91 -0.30 -22.90
CA VAL A 22 -4.32 0.57 -21.87
C VAL A 22 -3.35 -0.19 -20.98
N MET A 23 -3.70 -1.40 -20.57
CA MET A 23 -2.78 -2.27 -19.82
C MET A 23 -1.54 -2.59 -20.64
N TRP A 24 -1.71 -3.00 -21.90
CA TRP A 24 -0.58 -3.28 -22.80
C TRP A 24 0.31 -2.05 -23.04
N LEU A 25 -0.28 -0.88 -23.24
CA LEU A 25 0.47 0.38 -23.36
C LEU A 25 1.19 0.74 -22.06
N SER A 26 0.54 0.56 -20.92
CA SER A 26 1.15 0.77 -19.61
C SER A 26 2.35 -0.14 -19.41
N ASP A 27 2.20 -1.44 -19.68
CA ASP A 27 3.26 -2.44 -19.59
C ASP A 27 4.39 -2.15 -20.61
N PHE A 28 4.04 -1.72 -21.82
CA PHE A 28 4.99 -1.36 -22.86
C PHE A 28 5.79 -0.09 -22.49
N PHE A 29 5.13 0.96 -21.98
CA PHE A 29 5.82 2.16 -21.51
C PHE A 29 6.64 1.89 -20.25
N TRP A 30 6.17 1.01 -19.37
CA TRP A 30 6.93 0.55 -18.21
C TRP A 30 8.17 -0.25 -18.64
N PHE A 31 8.01 -1.15 -19.61
CA PHE A 31 9.12 -1.89 -20.24
C PHE A 31 10.13 -0.95 -20.92
N LEU A 32 9.65 0.01 -21.73
CA LEU A 32 10.53 1.02 -22.35
C LEU A 32 11.29 1.84 -21.30
N ARG A 33 10.59 2.30 -20.26
CA ARG A 33 11.20 3.04 -19.16
C ARG A 33 12.29 2.20 -18.46
N LYS A 34 12.02 0.92 -18.21
CA LYS A 34 12.95 -0.01 -17.61
C LYS A 34 14.16 -0.27 -18.51
N TYR A 35 13.96 -0.35 -19.82
CA TYR A 35 15.00 -0.64 -20.80
C TYR A 35 15.89 0.58 -21.12
N PHE A 36 15.30 1.76 -21.22
CA PHE A 36 16.01 3.00 -21.58
C PHE A 36 16.58 3.77 -20.38
N LEU A 37 16.03 3.56 -19.18
CA LEU A 37 16.53 4.16 -17.95
C LEU A 37 17.25 3.15 -17.08
N SER A 38 17.86 2.13 -17.64
CA SER A 38 18.47 0.98 -16.96
C SER A 38 19.40 1.39 -15.81
N VAL A 39 18.77 1.84 -14.72
CA VAL A 39 19.41 1.75 -13.41
C VAL A 39 19.24 0.27 -13.01
N THR A 40 20.29 -0.50 -13.18
CA THR A 40 20.37 -1.84 -12.61
C THR A 40 20.29 -1.69 -11.09
N ILE A 41 19.15 -2.05 -10.51
CA ILE A 41 19.03 -2.08 -9.05
C ILE A 41 19.80 -3.30 -8.57
N ASP A 42 20.87 -3.04 -7.84
CA ASP A 42 21.62 -4.10 -7.14
C ASP A 42 20.89 -4.42 -5.84
N TYR A 43 20.20 -5.57 -5.83
CA TYR A 43 19.44 -6.02 -4.66
C TYR A 43 20.39 -6.74 -3.69
N PRO A 44 20.44 -6.32 -2.40
CA PRO A 44 21.23 -7.01 -1.39
C PRO A 44 20.84 -8.49 -1.26
N GLU A 45 21.82 -9.34 -0.99
CA GLU A 45 21.63 -10.78 -0.83
C GLU A 45 20.59 -11.11 0.25
N GLU A 46 20.58 -10.37 1.35
CA GLU A 46 19.58 -10.49 2.42
C GLU A 46 18.14 -10.34 1.88
N PHE A 47 17.90 -9.38 0.97
CA PHE A 47 16.60 -9.20 0.34
C PHE A 47 16.29 -10.31 -0.65
N LEU A 48 17.26 -10.69 -1.49
CA LEU A 48 17.09 -11.73 -2.50
C LEU A 48 16.75 -13.08 -1.88
N ASN A 49 17.43 -13.46 -0.80
CA ASN A 49 17.19 -14.71 -0.07
C ASN A 49 15.77 -14.80 0.51
N ASN A 50 15.14 -13.66 0.78
CA ASN A 50 13.77 -13.59 1.27
C ASN A 50 12.71 -13.35 0.18
N TRP A 51 13.13 -12.98 -1.05
CA TRP A 51 12.22 -12.58 -2.11
C TRP A 51 11.19 -13.65 -2.50
N LYS A 52 11.58 -14.92 -2.54
CA LYS A 52 10.63 -16.02 -2.86
C LYS A 52 9.45 -16.05 -1.88
N SER A 53 9.70 -15.90 -0.59
CA SER A 53 8.67 -15.86 0.43
C SER A 53 7.83 -14.59 0.40
N ILE A 54 8.41 -13.45 0.07
CA ILE A 54 7.70 -12.18 -0.10
C ILE A 54 6.78 -12.28 -1.32
N LYS A 55 7.32 -12.72 -2.45
CA LYS A 55 6.59 -12.82 -3.73
C LYS A 55 5.40 -13.78 -3.66
N SER A 56 5.46 -14.86 -2.87
CA SER A 56 4.33 -15.78 -2.72
C SER A 56 3.08 -15.12 -2.15
N ASN A 57 3.25 -14.03 -1.40
CA ASN A 57 2.19 -13.25 -0.79
C ASN A 57 1.97 -11.89 -1.46
N SER A 58 2.74 -11.53 -2.49
CA SER A 58 2.72 -10.20 -3.08
C SER A 58 2.11 -10.19 -4.49
N SER A 59 1.22 -9.24 -4.71
CA SER A 59 0.81 -8.80 -6.04
C SER A 59 1.71 -7.69 -6.59
N GLN A 60 2.44 -7.02 -5.70
CA GLN A 60 3.35 -5.94 -6.05
C GLN A 60 4.64 -6.46 -6.67
N ASP A 61 5.28 -5.62 -7.46
CA ASP A 61 6.56 -5.93 -8.06
C ASP A 61 7.71 -5.93 -7.04
N LYS A 62 8.87 -6.40 -7.48
CA LYS A 62 10.06 -6.51 -6.66
C LYS A 62 10.59 -5.15 -6.20
N GLU A 63 10.45 -4.13 -7.03
CA GLU A 63 10.95 -2.78 -6.79
C GLU A 63 10.18 -2.07 -5.67
N ARG A 64 8.83 -2.19 -5.65
CA ARG A 64 7.99 -1.68 -4.55
C ARG A 64 8.34 -2.34 -3.22
N ASN A 65 8.43 -3.66 -3.19
CA ASN A 65 8.84 -4.39 -1.98
C ASN A 65 10.28 -4.06 -1.54
N PHE A 66 11.18 -3.79 -2.49
CA PHE A 66 12.54 -3.35 -2.17
C PHE A 66 12.55 -1.93 -1.56
N THR A 67 11.71 -1.03 -2.03
CA THR A 67 11.51 0.27 -1.38
C THR A 67 11.11 0.10 0.09
N VAL A 68 10.15 -0.77 0.37
CA VAL A 68 9.74 -1.08 1.75
C VAL A 68 10.90 -1.65 2.56
N TYR A 69 11.66 -2.60 2.01
CA TYR A 69 12.86 -3.14 2.66
C TYR A 69 13.86 -2.03 3.03
N GLN A 70 14.18 -1.13 2.11
CA GLN A 70 15.08 -0.02 2.36
C GLN A 70 14.57 0.91 3.47
N LEU A 71 13.27 1.24 3.44
CA LEU A 71 12.65 2.08 4.47
C LEU A 71 12.65 1.40 5.83
N ILE A 72 12.44 0.10 5.91
CA ILE A 72 12.54 -0.66 7.17
C ILE A 72 13.99 -0.69 7.69
N LYS A 73 15.00 -0.76 6.82
CA LYS A 73 16.41 -0.62 7.25
C LYS A 73 16.69 0.77 7.82
N ILE A 74 16.18 1.83 7.20
CA ILE A 74 16.27 3.20 7.72
C ILE A 74 15.52 3.30 9.06
N TYR A 75 14.28 2.82 9.13
CA TYR A 75 13.50 2.77 10.36
C TYR A 75 14.27 2.07 11.49
N ASN A 76 14.86 0.92 11.24
CA ASN A 76 15.64 0.19 12.24
C ASN A 76 16.84 0.96 12.77
N SER A 77 17.44 1.87 11.97
CA SER A 77 18.57 2.67 12.37
C SER A 77 18.19 3.96 13.10
N VAL A 78 17.01 4.50 12.83
CA VAL A 78 16.58 5.83 13.33
C VAL A 78 15.81 5.72 14.65
N PHE A 79 14.93 4.75 14.78
CA PHE A 79 14.03 4.66 15.94
C PHE A 79 14.60 3.74 17.02
N GLN A 80 14.37 4.07 18.29
CA GLN A 80 14.76 3.22 19.43
C GLN A 80 13.70 2.14 19.69
N GLU A 81 14.08 1.08 20.43
CA GLU A 81 13.25 -0.14 20.56
C GLU A 81 11.87 0.07 21.20
N ASN A 82 11.70 1.06 22.07
CA ASN A 82 10.47 1.22 22.85
C ASN A 82 9.47 2.25 22.29
N GLU A 83 9.77 2.89 21.16
CA GLU A 83 8.97 4.02 20.65
C GLU A 83 8.23 3.73 19.36
N SER A 84 8.24 2.49 18.89
CA SER A 84 8.00 2.26 17.49
C SER A 84 6.93 1.25 17.21
N ASN A 85 5.73 1.76 16.88
CA ASN A 85 4.72 0.93 16.21
C ASN A 85 4.74 1.18 14.70
N VAL A 86 4.36 0.16 13.98
CA VAL A 86 4.19 0.18 12.53
C VAL A 86 2.72 -0.06 12.23
N ILE A 87 2.18 0.65 11.23
CA ILE A 87 0.82 0.38 10.74
C ILE A 87 0.80 0.36 9.21
N GLU A 88 0.08 -0.62 8.66
CA GLU A 88 -0.20 -0.77 7.25
C GLU A 88 -1.71 -0.69 7.01
N PHE A 89 -2.12 0.20 6.14
CA PHE A 89 -3.48 0.38 5.68
C PHE A 89 -3.61 -0.15 4.25
N GLY A 90 -4.31 -1.26 4.07
CA GLY A 90 -4.32 -2.04 2.85
C GLY A 90 -3.20 -3.08 2.87
N VAL A 91 -3.57 -4.35 2.94
CA VAL A 91 -2.63 -5.48 3.13
C VAL A 91 -2.62 -6.37 1.90
N ASP A 92 -3.77 -6.44 1.21
CA ASP A 92 -3.97 -7.40 0.15
C ASP A 92 -3.63 -8.83 0.62
N ARG A 93 -2.73 -9.51 -0.06
CA ARG A 93 -2.27 -10.86 0.31
C ARG A 93 -1.07 -10.86 1.26
N GLY A 94 -0.62 -9.69 1.70
CA GLY A 94 0.42 -9.55 2.72
C GLY A 94 1.86 -9.52 2.19
N GLY A 95 2.09 -9.14 0.94
CA GLY A 95 3.44 -9.05 0.37
C GLY A 95 4.31 -8.03 1.09
N THR A 96 3.82 -6.80 1.20
CA THR A 96 4.47 -5.71 1.94
C THR A 96 4.57 -6.03 3.42
N LEU A 97 3.48 -6.53 4.01
CA LEU A 97 3.47 -6.95 5.41
C LEU A 97 4.53 -8.03 5.70
N THR A 98 4.71 -9.00 4.78
CA THR A 98 5.77 -10.01 4.89
C THR A 98 7.15 -9.36 4.87
N THR A 99 7.37 -8.38 4.01
CA THR A 99 8.63 -7.61 3.96
C THR A 99 8.89 -6.89 5.28
N ILE A 100 7.88 -6.18 5.81
CA ILE A 100 7.97 -5.51 7.11
C ILE A 100 8.34 -6.53 8.20
N CYS A 101 7.58 -7.60 8.36
CA CYS A 101 7.81 -8.60 9.42
C CYS A 101 9.18 -9.27 9.35
N LYS A 102 9.68 -9.53 8.14
CA LYS A 102 11.01 -10.16 7.96
C LYS A 102 12.15 -9.25 8.41
N PHE A 103 12.09 -7.98 8.10
CA PHE A 103 13.22 -7.07 8.25
C PHE A 103 13.11 -6.09 9.43
N ILE A 104 11.95 -6.03 10.09
CA ILE A 104 11.73 -5.16 11.24
C ILE A 104 12.64 -5.55 12.42
N LYS A 105 13.09 -4.54 13.17
CA LYS A 105 13.87 -4.72 14.39
C LYS A 105 13.06 -5.38 15.52
N PRO A 106 13.72 -5.85 16.59
CA PRO A 106 13.06 -6.38 17.77
C PRO A 106 12.15 -5.37 18.48
N ASN A 107 11.23 -5.89 19.30
CA ASN A 107 10.32 -5.14 20.17
C ASN A 107 9.38 -4.17 19.43
N THR A 108 9.03 -4.47 18.18
CA THR A 108 8.11 -3.66 17.37
C THR A 108 6.71 -4.26 17.35
N GLN A 109 5.68 -3.44 17.57
CA GLN A 109 4.29 -3.83 17.35
C GLN A 109 3.86 -3.39 15.95
N ILE A 110 3.29 -4.32 15.19
CA ILE A 110 2.83 -4.11 13.82
C ILE A 110 1.31 -4.27 13.79
N PHE A 111 0.63 -3.32 13.19
CA PHE A 111 -0.81 -3.35 12.95
C PHE A 111 -1.06 -3.32 11.44
N ALA A 112 -2.01 -4.12 10.98
CA ALA A 112 -2.33 -4.23 9.56
C ALA A 112 -3.84 -4.28 9.39
N LEU A 113 -4.38 -3.38 8.56
CA LEU A 113 -5.82 -3.21 8.37
C LEU A 113 -6.19 -3.49 6.92
N ASP A 114 -7.14 -4.39 6.71
CA ASP A 114 -7.69 -4.70 5.39
C ASP A 114 -9.07 -5.33 5.51
N SER A 115 -9.89 -5.21 4.50
CA SER A 115 -11.17 -5.92 4.41
C SER A 115 -11.01 -7.39 4.04
N PHE A 116 -9.88 -7.75 3.41
CA PHE A 116 -9.63 -9.06 2.77
C PHE A 116 -10.82 -9.51 1.93
N GLY A 117 -11.42 -8.55 1.29
CA GLY A 117 -12.65 -8.71 0.57
C GLY A 117 -12.75 -7.82 -0.66
N THR A 118 -13.95 -7.52 -1.08
CA THR A 118 -14.21 -6.47 -2.05
C THR A 118 -14.00 -5.11 -1.38
N PHE A 119 -13.71 -4.08 -2.15
CA PHE A 119 -13.97 -2.71 -1.70
C PHE A 119 -15.41 -2.65 -1.16
N ALA A 120 -15.68 -1.81 -0.17
CA ALA A 120 -16.92 -1.82 0.62
C ALA A 120 -18.19 -2.14 -0.19
N LYS A 121 -19.17 -2.81 0.43
CA LYS A 121 -20.41 -3.28 -0.24
C LYS A 121 -21.11 -2.18 -1.02
N ASP A 122 -20.98 -0.93 -0.57
CA ASP A 122 -21.61 0.25 -1.14
C ASP A 122 -20.93 0.77 -2.42
N ILE A 123 -19.69 0.33 -2.71
CA ILE A 123 -18.98 0.68 -3.97
C ILE A 123 -19.57 -0.06 -5.19
N LYS A 124 -20.49 -1.00 -5.01
CA LYS A 124 -21.04 -1.79 -6.11
C LYS A 124 -21.71 -0.95 -7.20
N GLU A 125 -22.16 0.25 -6.88
CA GLU A 125 -22.93 1.09 -7.78
C GLU A 125 -22.16 2.31 -8.27
N ASN A 126 -21.23 2.89 -7.49
CA ASN A 126 -20.55 4.11 -7.91
C ASN A 126 -19.16 4.29 -7.24
N VAL A 127 -18.10 3.90 -7.90
CA VAL A 127 -16.71 4.15 -7.42
C VAL A 127 -16.45 5.63 -7.18
N THR A 128 -17.11 6.50 -7.93
CA THR A 128 -16.98 7.96 -7.83
C THR A 128 -17.43 8.51 -6.49
N ASP A 129 -18.28 7.80 -5.73
CA ASP A 129 -18.70 8.23 -4.39
C ASP A 129 -17.58 8.05 -3.36
N PHE A 130 -16.63 7.15 -3.62
CA PHE A 130 -15.48 6.88 -2.77
C PHE A 130 -14.19 7.49 -3.31
N ASP A 131 -14.11 7.66 -4.62
CA ASP A 131 -13.01 8.32 -5.29
C ASP A 131 -13.53 9.19 -6.45
N PRO A 132 -13.89 10.45 -6.18
CA PRO A 132 -14.33 11.40 -7.20
C PRO A 132 -13.22 11.71 -8.23
N HIS A 133 -11.98 11.33 -7.93
CA HIS A 133 -10.83 11.50 -8.82
C HIS A 133 -10.55 10.27 -9.68
N TYR A 134 -11.33 9.20 -9.48
CA TYR A 134 -11.19 7.96 -10.23
C TYR A 134 -11.61 8.15 -11.69
N LYS A 135 -10.70 7.94 -12.61
CA LYS A 135 -10.93 8.21 -14.04
C LYS A 135 -11.40 7.00 -14.86
N GLY A 136 -11.94 5.99 -14.20
CA GLY A 136 -12.81 4.99 -14.83
C GLY A 136 -12.14 3.96 -15.76
N LEU A 137 -10.81 3.78 -15.72
CA LEU A 137 -10.15 2.74 -16.53
C LEU A 137 -10.04 1.39 -15.81
N TYR A 138 -10.31 1.36 -14.53
CA TYR A 138 -10.25 0.17 -13.70
C TYR A 138 -11.56 0.04 -12.95
N LYS A 139 -12.38 -0.98 -13.25
CA LYS A 139 -13.52 -1.30 -12.37
C LYS A 139 -12.94 -1.94 -11.12
N PRO A 140 -13.11 -1.33 -9.92
CA PRO A 140 -12.67 -1.97 -8.70
C PRO A 140 -13.27 -3.36 -8.65
N PHE A 141 -12.51 -4.33 -8.17
CA PHE A 141 -12.87 -5.74 -8.17
C PHE A 141 -14.24 -5.98 -7.55
N THR A 142 -15.27 -6.08 -8.37
CA THR A 142 -16.65 -6.36 -7.93
C THR A 142 -16.87 -7.84 -7.65
N LYS A 143 -15.97 -8.72 -8.16
CA LYS A 143 -15.97 -10.16 -7.86
C LYS A 143 -14.60 -10.56 -7.34
N ASN A 144 -14.55 -10.87 -6.08
CA ASN A 144 -13.31 -11.17 -5.40
C ASN A 144 -12.91 -12.63 -5.54
N THR A 145 -12.28 -12.99 -6.67
CA THR A 145 -11.60 -14.28 -6.82
C THR A 145 -10.21 -14.28 -6.18
N ARG A 146 -9.64 -13.09 -5.88
CA ARG A 146 -8.28 -12.91 -5.37
C ARG A 146 -8.10 -13.48 -3.97
N PHE A 147 -9.16 -13.36 -3.14
CA PHE A 147 -9.16 -13.87 -1.76
C PHE A 147 -9.93 -15.19 -1.59
N LYS A 148 -10.35 -15.86 -2.68
CA LYS A 148 -11.22 -17.04 -2.62
C LYS A 148 -10.71 -18.16 -1.70
N ASN A 149 -9.41 -18.29 -1.54
CA ASN A 149 -8.76 -19.27 -0.66
C ASN A 149 -7.75 -18.61 0.28
N PHE A 150 -7.92 -17.31 0.55
CA PHE A 150 -7.02 -16.57 1.42
C PHE A 150 -7.55 -16.63 2.86
N ASN A 151 -6.65 -16.85 3.80
CA ASN A 151 -6.94 -16.92 5.23
C ASN A 151 -6.03 -15.92 5.97
N GLU A 152 -6.60 -14.79 6.36
CA GLU A 152 -5.90 -13.74 7.08
C GLU A 152 -5.39 -14.18 8.46
N LEU A 153 -6.10 -15.09 9.12
CA LEU A 153 -5.67 -15.65 10.42
C LEU A 153 -4.44 -16.54 10.26
N GLU A 154 -4.38 -17.30 9.16
CA GLU A 154 -3.20 -18.10 8.85
C GLU A 154 -2.01 -17.22 8.50
N LEU A 155 -2.22 -16.13 7.73
CA LEU A 155 -1.17 -15.14 7.46
C LEU A 155 -0.65 -14.55 8.77
N GLU A 156 -1.55 -14.06 9.66
CA GLU A 156 -1.18 -13.50 10.96
C GLU A 156 -0.36 -14.49 11.79
N LYS A 157 -0.81 -15.74 11.89
CA LYS A 157 -0.11 -16.81 12.63
C LYS A 157 1.28 -17.08 12.08
N ASN A 158 1.39 -17.21 10.75
CA ASN A 158 2.66 -17.53 10.08
C ASN A 158 3.67 -16.39 10.26
N LEU A 159 3.25 -15.15 10.12
CA LEU A 159 4.12 -13.99 10.30
C LEU A 159 4.50 -13.80 11.78
N ASN A 160 3.57 -13.96 12.72
CA ASN A 160 3.89 -13.91 14.15
C ASN A 160 4.92 -14.95 14.56
N THR A 161 4.90 -16.15 13.99
CA THR A 161 5.91 -17.18 14.26
C THR A 161 7.33 -16.66 13.96
N SER A 162 7.50 -15.86 12.91
CA SER A 162 8.78 -15.23 12.57
C SER A 162 9.16 -14.08 13.52
N LEU A 163 8.18 -13.45 14.17
CA LEU A 163 8.36 -12.28 15.02
C LEU A 163 8.66 -12.65 16.49
N ILE A 164 8.30 -13.85 16.94
CA ILE A 164 8.49 -14.30 18.33
C ILE A 164 9.95 -14.13 18.78
N LYS A 165 10.90 -14.57 17.95
CA LYS A 165 12.35 -14.44 18.25
C LYS A 165 12.80 -12.98 18.39
N LYS A 166 12.08 -12.06 17.78
CA LYS A 166 12.33 -10.63 17.84
C LYS A 166 11.58 -9.94 18.99
N ARG A 167 10.76 -10.66 19.76
CA ARG A 167 9.82 -10.08 20.73
C ARG A 167 8.92 -9.03 20.12
N SER A 168 8.63 -9.17 18.83
CA SER A 168 7.73 -8.31 18.07
C SER A 168 6.40 -9.02 17.86
N SER A 169 5.36 -8.26 17.55
CA SER A 169 4.02 -8.82 17.34
C SER A 169 3.35 -8.18 16.13
N LEU A 170 2.51 -8.95 15.48
CA LEU A 170 1.61 -8.50 14.43
C LEU A 170 0.16 -8.71 14.88
N LYS A 171 -0.68 -7.71 14.67
CA LYS A 171 -2.13 -7.82 14.77
C LYS A 171 -2.75 -7.41 13.44
N ILE A 172 -3.45 -8.34 12.81
CA ILE A 172 -4.27 -8.08 11.64
C ILE A 172 -5.69 -7.70 12.13
N ILE A 173 -6.22 -6.61 11.61
CA ILE A 173 -7.56 -6.10 11.87
C ILE A 173 -8.34 -6.16 10.57
N LYS A 174 -9.31 -7.08 10.50
CA LYS A 174 -10.17 -7.25 9.34
C LYS A 174 -11.34 -6.25 9.38
N CYS A 175 -11.26 -5.23 8.56
CA CYS A 175 -12.31 -4.22 8.49
C CYS A 175 -12.31 -3.45 7.16
N HIS A 176 -13.45 -2.92 6.78
CA HIS A 176 -13.49 -1.80 5.83
C HIS A 176 -13.24 -0.51 6.61
N TRP A 177 -12.04 0.03 6.47
CA TRP A 177 -11.64 1.24 7.16
C TRP A 177 -12.37 2.48 6.62
N PRO A 178 -12.84 3.40 7.50
CA PRO A 178 -12.95 3.30 8.97
C PRO A 178 -14.29 2.72 9.43
N THR A 179 -15.21 2.37 8.53
CA THR A 179 -16.64 2.18 8.82
C THR A 179 -16.98 0.89 9.56
N GLU A 180 -16.20 -0.17 9.33
CA GLU A 180 -16.49 -1.50 9.87
C GLU A 180 -15.48 -1.98 10.93
N ILE A 181 -14.61 -1.08 11.42
CA ILE A 181 -13.73 -1.45 12.54
C ILE A 181 -14.55 -1.57 13.82
N SER A 182 -14.42 -2.69 14.51
CA SER A 182 -15.09 -2.88 15.80
C SER A 182 -14.54 -1.94 16.88
N LYS A 183 -15.38 -1.60 17.87
CA LYS A 183 -14.94 -0.76 19.00
C LYS A 183 -13.71 -1.35 19.72
N SER A 184 -13.68 -2.65 19.94
CA SER A 184 -12.55 -3.33 20.59
C SER A 184 -11.27 -3.27 19.77
N GLU A 185 -11.33 -3.42 18.45
CA GLU A 185 -10.18 -3.34 17.57
C GLU A 185 -9.68 -1.88 17.45
N PHE A 186 -10.58 -0.92 17.38
CA PHE A 186 -10.23 0.49 17.39
C PHE A 186 -9.49 0.89 18.68
N GLU A 187 -9.94 0.40 19.84
CA GLU A 187 -9.29 0.61 21.13
C GLU A 187 -7.81 0.18 21.13
N ILE A 188 -7.46 -0.88 20.37
CA ILE A 188 -6.08 -1.39 20.29
C ILE A 188 -5.13 -0.36 19.65
N ILE A 189 -5.61 0.39 18.67
CA ILE A 189 -4.77 1.29 17.85
C ILE A 189 -4.94 2.77 18.18
N LYS A 190 -6.07 3.18 18.79
CA LYS A 190 -6.42 4.61 18.93
C LYS A 190 -5.42 5.44 19.73
N ASN A 191 -4.74 4.82 20.71
CA ASN A 191 -3.78 5.49 21.60
C ASN A 191 -2.32 5.18 21.24
N LYS A 192 -2.07 4.46 20.16
CA LYS A 192 -0.70 4.16 19.72
C LYS A 192 -0.09 5.34 18.98
N LYS A 193 1.24 5.45 19.09
CA LYS A 193 2.04 6.33 18.26
C LYS A 193 2.76 5.48 17.22
N PHE A 194 2.88 5.99 15.99
CA PHE A 194 3.41 5.27 14.85
C PHE A 194 4.63 5.98 14.29
N SER A 195 5.66 5.20 14.01
CA SER A 195 6.93 5.70 13.46
C SER A 195 7.12 5.26 12.00
N PHE A 196 6.37 4.25 11.55
CA PHE A 196 6.28 3.87 10.14
C PHE A 196 4.82 3.60 9.78
N VAL A 197 4.36 4.23 8.71
CA VAL A 197 3.00 4.08 8.20
C VAL A 197 3.05 3.79 6.69
N HIS A 198 2.39 2.72 6.28
CA HIS A 198 2.18 2.40 4.88
C HIS A 198 0.71 2.58 4.51
N PHE A 199 0.42 3.35 3.47
CA PHE A 199 -0.91 3.60 2.94
C PHE A 199 -1.03 2.94 1.56
N ASP A 200 -1.88 1.93 1.45
CA ASP A 200 -2.09 1.12 0.24
C ASP A 200 -3.59 0.81 0.04
N PHE A 201 -4.44 1.84 0.21
CA PHE A 201 -5.89 1.71 0.06
C PHE A 201 -6.39 1.95 -1.37
N ASP A 202 -5.52 2.32 -2.32
CA ASP A 202 -5.84 2.65 -3.71
C ASP A 202 -6.83 3.83 -3.89
N LEU A 203 -7.73 4.09 -2.94
CA LEU A 203 -8.87 4.97 -3.07
C LEU A 203 -8.72 6.26 -2.23
N PHE A 204 -9.36 7.33 -2.70
CA PHE A 204 -9.34 8.66 -2.08
C PHE A 204 -9.88 8.66 -0.64
N LYS A 205 -11.15 8.26 -0.45
CA LYS A 205 -11.84 8.39 0.84
C LYS A 205 -11.17 7.61 1.98
N PRO A 206 -10.87 6.31 1.86
CA PRO A 206 -10.19 5.58 2.93
C PRO A 206 -8.79 6.12 3.21
N THR A 207 -8.10 6.67 2.19
CA THR A 207 -6.81 7.33 2.40
C THR A 207 -6.94 8.63 3.18
N VAL A 208 -7.95 9.47 2.89
CA VAL A 208 -8.26 10.69 3.68
C VAL A 208 -8.50 10.33 5.14
N GLU A 209 -9.31 9.32 5.40
CA GLU A 209 -9.64 8.89 6.75
C GLU A 209 -8.42 8.31 7.50
N ALA A 210 -7.58 7.55 6.79
CA ALA A 210 -6.35 7.03 7.37
C ALA A 210 -5.35 8.17 7.72
N ILE A 211 -5.19 9.16 6.85
CA ILE A 211 -4.37 10.34 7.13
C ILE A 211 -4.92 11.10 8.35
N ASN A 212 -6.22 11.35 8.40
CA ASN A 212 -6.86 12.04 9.52
C ASN A 212 -6.68 11.29 10.85
N PHE A 213 -6.76 9.96 10.83
CA PHE A 213 -6.47 9.13 12.00
C PHE A 213 -5.00 9.23 12.43
N ILE A 214 -4.08 9.18 11.47
CA ILE A 214 -2.64 9.08 11.75
C ILE A 214 -2.03 10.42 12.15
N LYS A 215 -2.44 11.55 11.58
CA LYS A 215 -1.76 12.85 11.73
C LYS A 215 -1.51 13.29 13.18
N THR A 216 -2.35 12.85 14.13
CA THR A 216 -2.17 13.14 15.57
C THR A 216 -1.43 12.03 16.32
N ARG A 217 -1.05 10.96 15.64
CA ARG A 217 -0.47 9.72 16.19
C ARG A 217 0.94 9.42 15.68
N LEU A 218 1.54 10.35 14.99
CA LEU A 218 2.91 10.17 14.49
C LEU A 218 3.93 10.52 15.57
N THR A 219 5.03 9.77 15.56
CA THR A 219 6.22 10.15 16.32
C THR A 219 7.02 11.20 15.54
N ALA A 220 7.95 11.87 16.19
CA ALA A 220 8.91 12.71 15.48
C ALA A 220 9.71 11.88 14.47
N ASN A 221 9.97 12.45 13.30
CA ASN A 221 10.67 11.80 12.18
C ASN A 221 9.98 10.54 11.63
N ALA A 222 8.68 10.37 11.85
CA ALA A 222 7.94 9.23 11.30
C ALA A 222 8.12 9.12 9.78
N ILE A 223 8.24 7.89 9.31
CA ILE A 223 8.34 7.55 7.89
C ILE A 223 6.96 7.15 7.39
N LEU A 224 6.52 7.78 6.32
CA LEU A 224 5.25 7.52 5.66
C LEU A 224 5.52 7.06 4.24
N LEU A 225 4.89 5.99 3.85
CA LEU A 225 4.91 5.47 2.48
C LEU A 225 3.49 5.45 1.94
N PHE A 226 3.24 6.19 0.88
CA PHE A 226 2.00 6.13 0.11
C PHE A 226 2.25 5.34 -1.16
N ASP A 227 1.57 4.20 -1.28
CA ASP A 227 1.52 3.47 -2.54
C ASP A 227 0.63 4.21 -3.54
N ASP A 228 0.69 3.86 -4.81
CA ASP A 228 -0.14 4.40 -5.89
C ASP A 228 -0.23 5.94 -6.01
N TYR A 229 0.68 6.68 -5.36
CA TYR A 229 0.69 8.15 -5.40
C TYR A 229 0.72 8.71 -6.83
N ASN A 230 1.42 8.05 -7.72
CA ASN A 230 1.53 8.47 -9.12
C ASN A 230 1.14 7.34 -10.08
N PHE A 231 0.15 6.55 -9.69
CA PHE A 231 -0.39 5.52 -10.56
C PHE A 231 -1.30 6.16 -11.63
N ILE A 232 -1.13 5.75 -12.88
CA ILE A 232 -1.90 6.30 -14.00
C ILE A 232 -3.39 6.01 -13.78
N ASN A 233 -4.20 7.07 -13.76
CA ASN A 233 -5.66 7.05 -13.56
C ASN A 233 -6.16 6.73 -12.13
N GLN A 234 -5.29 6.64 -11.15
CA GLN A 234 -5.64 6.53 -9.72
C GLN A 234 -5.06 7.74 -8.97
N GLU A 235 -5.62 8.93 -9.20
CA GLU A 235 -5.15 10.14 -8.55
C GLU A 235 -5.70 10.33 -7.12
N GLY A 236 -6.52 9.38 -6.64
CA GLY A 236 -7.19 9.46 -5.34
C GLY A 236 -6.23 9.67 -4.17
N VAL A 237 -5.15 8.90 -4.09
CA VAL A 237 -4.13 9.04 -3.04
C VAL A 237 -3.48 10.42 -3.06
N LYS A 238 -3.14 10.93 -4.23
CA LYS A 238 -2.55 12.26 -4.41
C LYS A 238 -3.49 13.39 -3.97
N HIS A 239 -4.78 13.26 -4.29
CA HIS A 239 -5.81 14.21 -3.87
C HIS A 239 -6.08 14.12 -2.37
N ALA A 240 -6.08 12.93 -1.77
CA ALA A 240 -6.25 12.72 -0.34
C ALA A 240 -5.16 13.45 0.47
N ILE A 241 -3.90 13.36 0.04
CA ILE A 241 -2.80 14.07 0.69
C ILE A 241 -3.00 15.59 0.61
N ARG A 242 -3.43 16.11 -0.55
CA ARG A 242 -3.66 17.54 -0.74
C ARG A 242 -4.84 18.06 0.09
N GLU A 243 -5.95 17.33 0.09
CA GLU A 243 -7.19 17.75 0.79
C GLU A 243 -7.02 17.75 2.30
N THR A 244 -6.27 16.80 2.84
CA THR A 244 -6.01 16.71 4.27
C THR A 244 -5.07 17.78 4.81
N ASN A 245 -4.47 18.62 3.93
CA ASN A 245 -3.44 19.61 4.30
C ASN A 245 -2.37 18.97 5.20
N PHE A 246 -1.97 17.75 4.87
CA PHE A 246 -0.99 17.02 5.64
C PHE A 246 0.38 17.68 5.49
N ASP A 247 0.97 18.13 6.60
CA ASP A 247 2.25 18.85 6.61
C ASP A 247 3.41 17.89 6.29
N ILE A 248 3.72 17.75 5.02
CA ILE A 248 4.84 16.96 4.53
C ILE A 248 6.06 17.87 4.39
N LYS A 249 7.00 17.76 5.30
CA LYS A 249 8.23 18.56 5.29
C LYS A 249 9.20 18.12 4.18
N ARG A 250 9.32 16.83 3.96
CA ARG A 250 10.23 16.25 2.96
C ARG A 250 9.56 15.06 2.29
N SER A 251 9.70 14.98 0.99
CA SER A 251 9.18 13.84 0.25
C SER A 251 10.05 13.48 -0.95
N ILE A 252 10.06 12.20 -1.29
CA ILE A 252 10.70 11.65 -2.48
C ILE A 252 9.70 10.74 -3.18
N GLN A 253 9.49 10.96 -4.47
CA GLN A 253 8.73 10.06 -5.30
C GLN A 253 9.65 9.01 -5.89
N THR A 254 9.29 7.73 -5.75
CA THR A 254 10.03 6.62 -6.35
C THR A 254 9.69 6.45 -7.83
N GLN A 255 10.51 5.70 -8.54
CA GLN A 255 10.23 5.34 -9.93
C GLN A 255 9.02 4.43 -10.07
N SER A 256 8.74 3.61 -9.05
CA SER A 256 7.56 2.72 -9.00
C SER A 256 6.25 3.44 -8.67
N GLY A 257 6.27 4.77 -8.52
CA GLY A 257 5.08 5.59 -8.31
C GLY A 257 4.67 5.79 -6.85
N GLN A 258 5.46 5.31 -5.91
CA GLN A 258 5.24 5.51 -4.47
C GLN A 258 5.74 6.89 -4.02
N LEU A 259 5.14 7.46 -2.97
CA LEU A 259 5.63 8.67 -2.32
C LEU A 259 6.12 8.33 -0.91
N ILE A 260 7.37 8.64 -0.64
CA ILE A 260 7.98 8.52 0.69
C ILE A 260 7.99 9.91 1.32
N CYS A 261 7.55 10.02 2.57
CA CYS A 261 7.52 11.28 3.32
C CYS A 261 8.19 11.13 4.68
N TRP A 262 8.80 12.21 5.13
CA TRP A 262 9.35 12.36 6.49
C TRP A 262 8.79 13.63 7.13
N LEU A 263 8.48 13.54 8.43
CA LEU A 263 7.96 14.65 9.24
C LEU A 263 9.07 15.37 9.99
#